data_8e29d6d9b602aec792a9c4602a3220f9
#
_entry.id   8e29d6d9b602aec792a9c4602a3220f9
#
_cell.length_a   1.000
_cell.length_b   1.000
_cell.length_c   1.000
_cell.angle_alpha   90.00
_cell.angle_beta   90.00
_cell.angle_gamma   90.00
#
_symmetry.space_group_name_H-M   'P 1'
#
loop_
_entity.id
_entity.type
_entity.pdbx_description
1 polymer ?
#
loop_
_entity_poly.entity_id
_entity_poly.type
_entity_poly.pdbx_seq_one_letter_code
_entity_poly.pdbx_strand_id
1 'polypeptide(L)'
;MINSQDIKNGVCIRMDGRLYFVIEFLHVKPGKGNTIMRVKFKDVVDGRVLERRFNIGEKLEDVRVERRPYQYLYQEGEDYIFMNQETYEQVPIGHDLITGVDFLKEGFVCDVVSDASTDTILFAELPTKVELAIAYTEPGLKGDTATNTLKPAKLETGAEIRVPLFINEGEIIRVDTRDGSYCERVR
;
A
#
# COMPACT_ATOMS: atom_id res chain seq x y z
N MET A 1 -3.36 20.05 -14.32
CA MET A 1 -2.03 20.71 -14.23
C MET A 1 -1.98 21.60 -13.02
N ILE A 2 -1.07 21.34 -12.10
CA ILE A 2 -0.83 22.13 -10.88
C ILE A 2 0.53 22.80 -10.95
N ASN A 3 0.68 24.01 -10.38
CA ASN A 3 2.00 24.61 -10.26
C ASN A 3 2.76 24.02 -9.07
N SER A 4 4.08 23.92 -9.18
CA SER A 4 4.94 23.37 -8.13
C SER A 4 4.72 24.02 -6.76
N GLN A 5 4.40 25.32 -6.72
CA GLN A 5 4.12 26.06 -5.49
C GLN A 5 2.78 25.72 -4.82
N ASP A 6 1.86 25.10 -5.55
CA ASP A 6 0.51 24.75 -5.08
C ASP A 6 0.43 23.27 -4.64
N ILE A 7 1.56 22.55 -4.69
CA ILE A 7 1.67 21.14 -4.27
C ILE A 7 1.33 21.01 -2.78
N LYS A 8 0.55 19.97 -2.46
CA LYS A 8 0.19 19.59 -1.09
C LYS A 8 0.39 18.08 -0.90
N ASN A 9 0.54 17.65 0.34
CA ASN A 9 0.57 16.22 0.67
C ASN A 9 -0.72 15.53 0.21
N GLY A 10 -0.58 14.34 -0.34
CA GLY A 10 -1.70 13.54 -0.84
C GLY A 10 -2.11 13.86 -2.28
N VAL A 11 -1.55 14.89 -2.91
CA VAL A 11 -1.78 15.14 -4.35
C VAL A 11 -1.13 14.02 -5.16
N CYS A 12 -1.87 13.47 -6.14
CA CYS A 12 -1.36 12.50 -7.09
C CYS A 12 -0.81 13.23 -8.32
N ILE A 13 0.43 12.93 -8.67
CA ILE A 13 1.15 13.54 -9.80
C ILE A 13 1.56 12.44 -10.78
N ARG A 14 1.37 12.67 -12.07
CA ARG A 14 1.90 11.81 -13.14
C ARG A 14 3.26 12.35 -13.60
N MET A 15 4.27 11.51 -13.57
CA MET A 15 5.62 11.81 -14.06
C MET A 15 6.18 10.57 -14.77
N ASP A 16 6.72 10.78 -15.97
CA ASP A 16 7.36 9.72 -16.77
C ASP A 16 6.46 8.46 -16.95
N GLY A 17 5.13 8.68 -17.09
CA GLY A 17 4.13 7.61 -17.23
C GLY A 17 3.76 6.88 -15.93
N ARG A 18 4.35 7.23 -14.79
CA ARG A 18 4.06 6.66 -13.47
C ARG A 18 3.32 7.64 -12.57
N LEU A 19 2.60 7.09 -11.61
CA LEU A 19 1.83 7.85 -10.63
C LEU A 19 2.54 7.90 -9.29
N TYR A 20 2.54 9.07 -8.68
CA TYR A 20 3.20 9.34 -7.42
C TYR A 20 2.31 10.15 -6.50
N PHE A 21 2.24 9.77 -5.22
CA PHE A 21 1.67 10.62 -4.20
C PHE A 21 2.74 11.53 -3.59
N VAL A 22 2.40 12.79 -3.42
CA VAL A 22 3.20 13.73 -2.64
C VAL A 22 3.07 13.36 -1.16
N ILE A 23 4.18 13.02 -0.52
CA ILE A 23 4.23 12.68 0.91
C ILE A 23 4.85 13.78 1.77
N GLU A 24 5.71 14.60 1.19
CA GLU A 24 6.36 15.73 1.88
C GLU A 24 6.75 16.80 0.87
N PHE A 25 6.63 18.05 1.22
CA PHE A 25 7.15 19.17 0.42
C PHE A 25 7.77 20.24 1.29
N LEU A 26 8.79 20.89 0.77
CA LEU A 26 9.53 21.94 1.45
C LEU A 26 9.88 23.08 0.49
N HIS A 27 9.55 24.31 0.88
CA HIS A 27 10.02 25.50 0.20
C HIS A 27 11.45 25.83 0.67
N VAL A 28 12.40 25.76 -0.23
CA VAL A 28 13.80 26.10 0.06
C VAL A 28 14.13 27.43 -0.58
N LYS A 29 14.45 28.42 0.26
CA LYS A 29 14.94 29.73 -0.17
C LYS A 29 16.44 29.77 0.05
N PRO A 30 17.28 29.49 -0.97
CA PRO A 30 18.71 29.68 -0.84
C PRO A 30 19.02 31.17 -0.68
N GLY A 31 20.04 31.53 0.10
CA GLY A 31 20.42 32.92 0.36
C GLY A 31 20.82 33.72 -0.90
N LYS A 32 21.19 33.04 -1.97
CA LYS A 32 21.37 33.58 -3.33
C LYS A 32 20.76 32.60 -4.31
N GLY A 33 19.79 33.01 -5.11
CA GLY A 33 19.13 32.19 -6.15
C GLY A 33 17.62 32.13 -6.02
N ASN A 34 16.99 31.44 -6.96
CA ASN A 34 15.54 31.28 -7.01
C ASN A 34 15.07 30.30 -5.91
N THR A 35 13.88 30.56 -5.38
CA THR A 35 13.19 29.62 -4.50
C THR A 35 12.89 28.33 -5.25
N ILE A 36 13.18 27.19 -4.64
CA ILE A 36 12.90 25.87 -5.17
C ILE A 36 11.96 25.11 -4.24
N MET A 37 11.16 24.22 -4.84
CA MET A 37 10.36 23.25 -4.12
C MET A 37 11.11 21.92 -4.08
N ARG A 38 11.35 21.40 -2.89
CA ARG A 38 11.80 20.02 -2.69
C ARG A 38 10.59 19.19 -2.35
N VAL A 39 10.34 18.16 -3.12
CA VAL A 39 9.15 17.31 -2.95
C VAL A 39 9.57 15.86 -2.88
N LYS A 40 9.07 15.16 -1.86
CA LYS A 40 9.18 13.71 -1.77
C LYS A 40 7.90 13.07 -2.28
N PHE A 41 8.09 12.10 -3.12
CA PHE A 41 7.04 11.33 -3.78
C PHE A 41 7.13 9.87 -3.37
N LYS A 42 5.98 9.24 -3.20
CA LYS A 42 5.86 7.79 -3.08
C LYS A 42 5.25 7.23 -4.36
N ASP A 43 5.95 6.33 -5.04
CA ASP A 43 5.40 5.59 -6.18
C ASP A 43 4.17 4.80 -5.74
N VAL A 44 3.13 4.86 -6.54
CA VAL A 44 1.83 4.25 -6.23
C VAL A 44 1.91 2.72 -6.27
N VAL A 45 2.69 2.17 -7.20
CA VAL A 45 2.75 0.73 -7.46
C VAL A 45 3.78 0.04 -6.56
N ASP A 46 5.02 0.50 -6.57
CA ASP A 46 6.12 -0.18 -5.85
C ASP A 46 6.45 0.43 -4.47
N GLY A 47 5.78 1.52 -4.12
CA GLY A 47 5.94 2.20 -2.82
C GLY A 47 7.28 2.91 -2.63
N ARG A 48 8.16 2.91 -3.62
CA ARG A 48 9.47 3.58 -3.54
C ARG A 48 9.31 5.07 -3.33
N VAL A 49 10.18 5.61 -2.49
CA VAL A 49 10.22 7.04 -2.22
C VAL A 49 11.34 7.66 -3.05
N LEU A 50 11.01 8.73 -3.79
CA LEU A 50 11.97 9.55 -4.51
C LEU A 50 11.82 11.02 -4.11
N GLU A 51 12.90 11.76 -4.22
CA GLU A 51 12.92 13.20 -3.99
C GLU A 51 13.27 13.92 -5.29
N ARG A 52 12.47 14.92 -5.65
CA ARG A 52 12.76 15.82 -6.78
C ARG A 52 12.67 17.28 -6.35
N ARG A 53 13.38 18.12 -7.10
CA ARG A 53 13.39 19.58 -6.94
C ARG A 53 12.75 20.21 -8.15
N PHE A 54 11.89 21.20 -7.91
CA PHE A 54 11.20 21.95 -8.95
C PHE A 54 11.44 23.44 -8.75
N ASN A 55 11.54 24.15 -9.85
CA ASN A 55 11.51 25.61 -9.79
C ASN A 55 10.10 26.10 -9.48
N ILE A 56 9.99 27.27 -8.85
CA ILE A 56 8.69 27.89 -8.61
C ILE A 56 8.02 28.18 -9.96
N GLY A 57 6.74 27.81 -10.08
CA GLY A 57 5.95 27.98 -11.30
C GLY A 57 6.09 26.87 -12.34
N GLU A 58 6.90 25.85 -12.07
CA GLU A 58 6.96 24.65 -12.91
C GLU A 58 5.63 23.91 -12.85
N LYS A 59 5.11 23.50 -14.01
CA LYS A 59 3.81 22.81 -14.13
C LYS A 59 4.00 21.31 -14.05
N LEU A 60 3.15 20.69 -13.25
CA LEU A 60 3.09 19.24 -13.05
C LEU A 60 1.70 18.72 -13.45
N GLU A 61 1.66 17.50 -13.96
CA GLU A 61 0.40 16.85 -14.29
C GLU A 61 -0.20 16.25 -13.01
N ASP A 62 -1.18 16.93 -12.43
CA ASP A 62 -1.96 16.39 -11.33
C ASP A 62 -3.07 15.48 -11.85
N VAL A 63 -3.30 14.39 -11.13
CA VAL A 63 -4.37 13.43 -11.40
C VAL A 63 -5.35 13.48 -10.24
N ARG A 64 -6.59 13.84 -10.54
CA ARG A 64 -7.66 13.79 -9.55
C ARG A 64 -8.07 12.35 -9.35
N VAL A 65 -7.90 11.84 -8.15
CA VAL A 65 -8.21 10.45 -7.81
C VAL A 65 -9.46 10.38 -6.93
N GLU A 66 -10.25 9.32 -7.13
CA GLU A 66 -11.33 8.91 -6.26
C GLU A 66 -10.98 7.58 -5.60
N ARG A 67 -11.39 7.42 -4.34
CA ARG A 67 -11.26 6.18 -3.57
C ARG A 67 -12.64 5.64 -3.29
N ARG A 68 -12.86 4.37 -3.60
CA ARG A 68 -14.11 3.68 -3.33
C ARG A 68 -13.83 2.31 -2.71
N PRO A 69 -14.66 1.83 -1.78
CA PRO A 69 -14.51 0.51 -1.17
C PRO A 69 -14.97 -0.59 -2.13
N TYR A 70 -14.09 -1.56 -2.35
CA TYR A 70 -14.38 -2.78 -3.11
C TYR A 70 -14.06 -4.01 -2.28
N GLN A 71 -14.90 -5.03 -2.36
CA GLN A 71 -14.64 -6.31 -1.72
C GLN A 71 -13.94 -7.25 -2.69
N TYR A 72 -12.82 -7.83 -2.26
CA TYR A 72 -12.18 -8.90 -3.00
C TYR A 72 -13.01 -10.18 -2.92
N LEU A 73 -13.35 -10.77 -4.06
CA LEU A 73 -14.16 -11.96 -4.16
C LEU A 73 -13.33 -13.22 -4.39
N TYR A 74 -12.61 -13.30 -5.51
CA TYR A 74 -11.80 -14.46 -5.90
C TYR A 74 -10.78 -14.07 -6.97
N GLN A 75 -9.85 -15.01 -7.22
CA GLN A 75 -8.87 -14.86 -8.30
C GLN A 75 -9.32 -15.67 -9.53
N GLU A 76 -9.22 -15.07 -10.70
CA GLU A 76 -9.48 -15.68 -12.00
C GLU A 76 -8.26 -15.49 -12.91
N GLY A 77 -7.45 -16.54 -13.06
CA GLY A 77 -6.20 -16.46 -13.79
C GLY A 77 -5.20 -15.52 -13.10
N GLU A 78 -4.77 -14.48 -13.81
CA GLU A 78 -3.86 -13.46 -13.28
C GLU A 78 -4.61 -12.26 -12.67
N ASP A 79 -5.93 -12.20 -12.83
CA ASP A 79 -6.77 -11.13 -12.35
C ASP A 79 -7.43 -11.48 -11.01
N TYR A 80 -7.62 -10.45 -10.20
CA TYR A 80 -8.32 -10.50 -8.93
C TYR A 80 -9.66 -9.79 -9.10
N ILE A 81 -10.76 -10.49 -8.82
CA ILE A 81 -12.11 -9.96 -9.01
C ILE A 81 -12.55 -9.22 -7.76
N PHE A 82 -12.84 -7.95 -7.92
CA PHE A 82 -13.32 -7.06 -6.87
C PHE A 82 -14.73 -6.60 -7.18
N MET A 83 -15.55 -6.44 -6.15
CA MET A 83 -16.91 -5.95 -6.25
C MET A 83 -17.06 -4.61 -5.54
N ASN A 84 -17.54 -3.62 -6.26
CA ASN A 84 -17.89 -2.31 -5.71
C ASN A 84 -18.97 -2.47 -4.64
N GLN A 85 -18.74 -1.92 -3.44
CA GLN A 85 -19.66 -2.06 -2.31
C GLN A 85 -20.93 -1.21 -2.44
N GLU A 86 -20.96 -0.25 -3.37
CA GLU A 86 -22.10 0.62 -3.62
C GLU A 86 -22.94 0.17 -4.81
N THR A 87 -22.26 -0.18 -5.93
CA THR A 87 -22.93 -0.52 -7.19
C THR A 87 -23.06 -2.02 -7.41
N TYR A 88 -22.32 -2.85 -6.65
CA TYR A 88 -22.20 -4.31 -6.80
C TYR A 88 -21.62 -4.76 -8.14
N GLU A 89 -21.04 -3.84 -8.89
CA GLU A 89 -20.35 -4.13 -10.12
C GLU A 89 -19.03 -4.84 -9.85
N GLN A 90 -18.73 -5.88 -10.61
CA GLN A 90 -17.49 -6.64 -10.50
C GLN A 90 -16.48 -6.17 -11.54
N VAL A 91 -15.26 -5.98 -11.12
CA VAL A 91 -14.15 -5.54 -11.97
C VAL A 91 -12.91 -6.39 -11.75
N PRO A 92 -12.20 -6.76 -12.81
CA PRO A 92 -10.90 -7.42 -12.71
C PRO A 92 -9.80 -6.39 -12.41
N ILE A 93 -8.92 -6.70 -11.47
CA ILE A 93 -7.73 -5.88 -11.16
C ILE A 93 -6.51 -6.79 -11.23
N GLY A 94 -5.55 -6.42 -12.08
CA GLY A 94 -4.32 -7.18 -12.25
C GLY A 94 -3.45 -7.15 -10.99
N HIS A 95 -2.71 -8.23 -10.77
CA HIS A 95 -1.79 -8.43 -9.64
C HIS A 95 -0.90 -7.19 -9.36
N ASP A 96 -0.32 -6.61 -10.42
CA ASP A 96 0.64 -5.50 -10.31
C ASP A 96 0.02 -4.18 -9.82
N LEU A 97 -1.31 -4.09 -9.85
CA LEU A 97 -2.05 -2.92 -9.37
C LEU A 97 -2.52 -3.06 -7.93
N ILE A 98 -2.24 -4.17 -7.25
CA ILE A 98 -2.71 -4.43 -5.88
C ILE A 98 -1.53 -4.32 -4.91
N THR A 99 -1.54 -3.28 -4.09
CA THR A 99 -0.53 -3.11 -3.05
C THR A 99 -0.80 -4.04 -1.86
N GLY A 100 0.17 -4.89 -1.53
CA GLY A 100 0.05 -5.87 -0.44
C GLY A 100 -0.71 -7.14 -0.82
N VAL A 101 -0.75 -7.50 -2.10
CA VAL A 101 -1.49 -8.65 -2.64
C VAL A 101 -1.20 -9.97 -1.91
N ASP A 102 0.01 -10.17 -1.39
CA ASP A 102 0.38 -11.37 -0.62
C ASP A 102 -0.45 -11.58 0.65
N PHE A 103 -1.05 -10.50 1.16
CA PHE A 103 -1.91 -10.51 2.35
C PHE A 103 -3.39 -10.45 2.02
N LEU A 104 -3.76 -10.50 0.73
CA LEU A 104 -5.13 -10.40 0.28
C LEU A 104 -5.88 -11.72 0.55
N LYS A 105 -7.03 -11.59 1.20
CA LYS A 105 -7.93 -12.70 1.51
C LYS A 105 -9.33 -12.40 0.97
N GLU A 106 -10.02 -13.43 0.49
CA GLU A 106 -11.42 -13.32 0.07
C GLU A 106 -12.29 -12.68 1.16
N GLY A 107 -13.13 -11.76 0.74
CA GLY A 107 -14.00 -10.99 1.63
C GLY A 107 -13.38 -9.70 2.17
N PHE A 108 -12.09 -9.46 2.00
CA PHE A 108 -11.48 -8.20 2.42
C PHE A 108 -12.00 -7.03 1.59
N VAL A 109 -12.28 -5.93 2.28
CA VAL A 109 -12.62 -4.65 1.66
C VAL A 109 -11.36 -3.82 1.50
N CYS A 110 -11.07 -3.46 0.26
CA CYS A 110 -9.91 -2.69 -0.14
C CYS A 110 -10.34 -1.34 -0.72
N ASP A 111 -9.47 -0.35 -0.64
CA ASP A 111 -9.67 0.91 -1.32
C ASP A 111 -9.19 0.79 -2.78
N VAL A 112 -10.11 0.86 -3.72
CA VAL A 112 -9.78 0.98 -5.14
C VAL A 112 -9.73 2.46 -5.51
N VAL A 113 -8.60 2.84 -6.08
CA VAL A 113 -8.30 4.21 -6.49
C VAL A 113 -8.40 4.31 -8.00
N SER A 114 -9.24 5.21 -8.48
CA SER A 114 -9.44 5.49 -9.91
C SER A 114 -9.14 6.94 -10.25
N ASP A 115 -8.82 7.19 -11.51
CA ASP A 115 -8.75 8.54 -12.08
C ASP A 115 -10.18 9.06 -12.24
N ALA A 116 -10.52 10.13 -11.51
CA ALA A 116 -11.86 10.71 -11.50
C ALA A 116 -12.32 11.26 -12.86
N SER A 117 -11.39 11.48 -13.79
CA SER A 117 -11.70 12.02 -15.11
C SER A 117 -12.03 10.95 -16.16
N THR A 118 -11.49 9.75 -15.99
CA THR A 118 -11.60 8.64 -16.95
C THR A 118 -12.25 7.39 -16.34
N ASP A 119 -12.48 7.39 -15.04
CA ASP A 119 -12.92 6.23 -14.23
C ASP A 119 -12.01 4.99 -14.36
N THR A 120 -10.77 5.22 -14.80
CA THR A 120 -9.77 4.15 -14.96
C THR A 120 -9.21 3.77 -13.60
N ILE A 121 -9.23 2.48 -13.28
CA ILE A 121 -8.60 1.95 -12.07
C ILE A 121 -7.09 2.15 -12.16
N LEU A 122 -6.51 2.79 -11.16
CA LEU A 122 -5.09 3.06 -11.06
C LEU A 122 -4.39 2.02 -10.19
N PHE A 123 -4.98 1.68 -9.05
CA PHE A 123 -4.47 0.65 -8.12
C PHE A 123 -5.51 0.33 -7.05
N ALA A 124 -5.27 -0.75 -6.31
CA ALA A 124 -6.02 -1.13 -5.12
C ALA A 124 -5.07 -1.23 -3.91
N GLU A 125 -5.53 -0.77 -2.76
CA GLU A 125 -4.78 -0.84 -1.49
C GLU A 125 -5.57 -1.65 -0.47
N LEU A 126 -4.89 -2.61 0.17
CA LEU A 126 -5.43 -3.28 1.34
C LEU A 126 -5.49 -2.32 2.53
N PRO A 127 -6.36 -2.60 3.53
CA PRO A 127 -6.23 -1.96 4.83
C PRO A 127 -4.81 -2.10 5.37
N THR A 128 -4.31 -1.06 6.03
CA THR A 128 -2.94 -1.05 6.59
C THR A 128 -2.66 -2.24 7.51
N LYS A 129 -3.71 -2.72 8.18
CA LYS A 129 -3.64 -3.89 9.07
C LYS A 129 -4.76 -4.85 8.73
N VAL A 130 -4.40 -6.12 8.61
CA VAL A 130 -5.34 -7.22 8.31
C VAL A 130 -5.16 -8.35 9.32
N GLU A 131 -6.23 -9.12 9.50
CA GLU A 131 -6.25 -10.28 10.39
C GLU A 131 -6.17 -11.55 9.56
N LEU A 132 -5.13 -12.36 9.82
CA LEU A 132 -4.85 -13.58 9.08
C LEU A 132 -4.48 -14.71 10.04
N ALA A 133 -4.91 -15.91 9.71
CA ALA A 133 -4.55 -17.11 10.46
C ALA A 133 -3.15 -17.62 10.10
N ILE A 134 -2.46 -18.15 11.09
CA ILE A 134 -1.21 -18.89 10.89
C ILE A 134 -1.55 -20.27 10.32
N ALA A 135 -1.19 -20.50 9.06
CA ALA A 135 -1.39 -21.79 8.41
C ALA A 135 -0.33 -22.81 8.85
N TYR A 136 0.91 -22.36 9.04
CA TYR A 136 2.01 -23.20 9.51
C TYR A 136 3.08 -22.38 10.22
N THR A 137 3.62 -22.93 11.30
CA THR A 137 4.83 -22.42 11.97
C THR A 137 5.47 -23.54 12.81
N GLU A 138 6.79 -23.53 12.90
CA GLU A 138 7.49 -24.47 13.78
C GLU A 138 7.23 -24.15 15.26
N PRO A 139 7.23 -25.17 16.15
CA PRO A 139 7.17 -24.95 17.59
C PRO A 139 8.37 -24.11 18.05
N GLY A 140 8.13 -23.10 18.90
CA GLY A 140 9.23 -22.37 19.52
C GLY A 140 10.06 -23.30 20.42
N LEU A 141 11.37 -23.38 20.22
CA LEU A 141 12.26 -24.18 21.06
C LEU A 141 12.32 -23.57 22.48
N LYS A 142 12.03 -24.39 23.51
CA LYS A 142 12.26 -24.04 24.91
C LYS A 142 13.77 -23.93 25.13
N GLY A 143 14.26 -22.72 25.30
CA GLY A 143 15.68 -22.47 25.60
C GLY A 143 16.26 -21.22 24.98
N ASP A 144 15.62 -20.65 23.98
CA ASP A 144 16.01 -19.37 23.41
C ASP A 144 15.49 -18.22 24.29
N THR A 145 16.31 -17.80 25.22
CA THR A 145 16.02 -16.70 26.17
C THR A 145 16.28 -15.32 25.59
N ALA A 146 16.50 -15.20 24.29
CA ALA A 146 16.65 -13.91 23.64
C ALA A 146 15.29 -13.23 23.48
N THR A 147 15.09 -12.16 24.19
CA THR A 147 13.90 -11.29 24.27
C THR A 147 13.52 -10.60 22.94
N ASN A 148 13.72 -11.16 21.79
CA ASN A 148 13.25 -10.64 20.49
C ASN A 148 13.46 -11.68 19.38
N THR A 149 13.51 -12.96 19.71
CA THR A 149 13.67 -14.02 18.71
C THR A 149 12.35 -14.21 17.97
N LEU A 150 12.42 -14.08 16.65
CA LEU A 150 11.30 -14.31 15.74
C LEU A 150 11.52 -15.63 14.99
N LYS A 151 10.46 -16.36 14.74
CA LYS A 151 10.44 -17.57 13.91
C LYS A 151 9.65 -17.34 12.62
N PRO A 152 9.95 -18.09 11.54
CA PRO A 152 9.17 -18.03 10.32
C PRO A 152 7.78 -18.61 10.55
N ALA A 153 6.78 -18.01 9.89
CA ALA A 153 5.41 -18.49 9.85
C ALA A 153 4.82 -18.25 8.47
N LYS A 154 3.99 -19.20 8.03
CA LYS A 154 3.22 -19.10 6.80
C LYS A 154 1.78 -18.76 7.14
N LEU A 155 1.25 -17.72 6.50
CA LEU A 155 -0.13 -17.28 6.66
C LEU A 155 -1.08 -18.11 5.77
N GLU A 156 -2.38 -18.03 6.05
CA GLU A 156 -3.43 -18.66 5.25
C GLU A 156 -3.45 -18.19 3.79
N THR A 157 -2.94 -17.00 3.50
CA THR A 157 -2.78 -16.46 2.15
C THR A 157 -1.57 -17.02 1.41
N GLY A 158 -0.70 -17.75 2.10
CA GLY A 158 0.57 -18.26 1.57
C GLY A 158 1.77 -17.35 1.80
N ALA A 159 1.56 -16.11 2.27
CA ALA A 159 2.65 -15.20 2.62
C ALA A 159 3.49 -15.72 3.79
N GLU A 160 4.79 -15.52 3.72
CA GLU A 160 5.72 -15.86 4.79
C GLU A 160 6.13 -14.60 5.55
N ILE A 161 5.99 -14.65 6.86
CA ILE A 161 6.36 -13.55 7.76
C ILE A 161 7.16 -14.07 8.96
N ARG A 162 7.67 -13.16 9.78
CA ARG A 162 8.30 -13.48 11.05
C ARG A 162 7.40 -13.13 12.22
N VAL A 163 7.22 -14.08 13.14
CA VAL A 163 6.36 -13.95 14.32
C VAL A 163 7.13 -14.27 15.61
N PRO A 164 6.69 -13.76 16.77
CA PRO A 164 7.24 -14.15 18.06
C PRO A 164 7.15 -15.66 18.30
N LEU A 165 8.07 -16.21 19.11
CA LEU A 165 8.15 -17.66 19.38
C LEU A 165 6.89 -18.25 19.99
N PHE A 166 6.08 -17.45 20.72
CA PHE A 166 4.86 -17.90 21.40
C PHE A 166 3.66 -18.05 20.46
N ILE A 167 3.75 -17.61 19.21
CA ILE A 167 2.68 -17.76 18.23
C ILE A 167 2.65 -19.18 17.71
N ASN A 168 1.44 -19.77 17.65
CA ASN A 168 1.22 -21.16 17.22
C ASN A 168 0.38 -21.22 15.94
N GLU A 169 0.43 -22.38 15.30
CA GLU A 169 -0.43 -22.70 14.16
C GLU A 169 -1.91 -22.60 14.56
N GLY A 170 -2.74 -22.07 13.65
CA GLY A 170 -4.17 -21.83 13.86
C GLY A 170 -4.51 -20.53 14.60
N GLU A 171 -3.55 -19.83 15.19
CA GLU A 171 -3.80 -18.53 15.83
C GLU A 171 -4.02 -17.44 14.77
N ILE A 172 -4.90 -16.49 15.09
CA ILE A 172 -5.15 -15.30 14.26
C ILE A 172 -4.25 -14.18 14.76
N ILE A 173 -3.56 -13.57 13.84
CA ILE A 173 -2.67 -12.44 14.11
C ILE A 173 -3.05 -11.23 13.26
N ARG A 174 -2.68 -10.05 13.71
CA ARG A 174 -2.76 -8.82 12.94
C ARG A 174 -1.41 -8.52 12.32
N VAL A 175 -1.42 -8.27 11.00
CA VAL A 175 -0.23 -8.02 10.18
C VAL A 175 -0.34 -6.63 9.56
N ASP A 176 0.76 -5.89 9.55
CA ASP A 176 0.88 -4.65 8.77
C ASP A 176 1.16 -5.00 7.30
N THR A 177 0.27 -4.61 6.41
CA THR A 177 0.33 -4.96 4.98
C THR A 177 1.41 -4.21 4.20
N ARG A 178 2.00 -3.15 4.80
CA ARG A 178 3.02 -2.32 4.15
C ARG A 178 4.39 -2.97 4.15
N ASP A 179 4.70 -3.73 5.19
CA ASP A 179 6.02 -4.35 5.40
C ASP A 179 5.95 -5.83 5.81
N GLY A 180 4.74 -6.38 5.99
CA GLY A 180 4.54 -7.77 6.41
C GLY A 180 4.89 -8.03 7.87
N SER A 181 4.96 -7.00 8.71
CA SER A 181 5.34 -7.17 10.11
C SER A 181 4.18 -7.66 10.97
N TYR A 182 4.50 -8.51 11.94
CA TYR A 182 3.58 -8.92 12.99
C TYR A 182 3.26 -7.72 13.89
N CYS A 183 1.99 -7.44 14.14
CA CYS A 183 1.55 -6.41 15.06
C CYS A 183 1.16 -6.98 16.43
N GLU A 184 0.19 -7.88 16.44
CA GLU A 184 -0.37 -8.46 17.65
C GLU A 184 -1.13 -9.75 17.38
N ARG A 185 -1.36 -10.53 18.41
CA ARG A 185 -2.27 -11.68 18.40
C ARG A 185 -3.70 -11.21 18.64
N VAL A 186 -4.62 -11.65 17.80
CA VAL A 186 -6.06 -11.40 17.96
C VAL A 186 -6.61 -12.44 18.94
N ARG A 187 -7.36 -11.99 19.93
CA ARG A 187 -7.99 -12.84 20.98
C ARG A 187 -9.43 -13.16 20.62
#